data_c0be4e20f9f6329731d06145a84a9e39
#
_entry.id   c0be4e20f9f6329731d06145a84a9e39
#
_cell.length_a   1.000
_cell.length_b   1.000
_cell.length_c   1.000
_cell.angle_alpha   90.00
_cell.angle_beta   90.00
_cell.angle_gamma   90.00
#
_symmetry.space_group_name_H-M   'P 1'
#
loop_
_entity.id
_entity.type
_entity.pdbx_description
1 polymer ?
#
loop_
_entity_poly.entity_id
_entity_poly.type
_entity_poly.pdbx_seq_one_letter_code
_entity_poly.pdbx_strand_id
1 'polypeptide(L)'
;MENEKLYPKEKQKGVVFYPNKLASQDMSENPEGIDAIDIDVDDEVKEVVICYDLIMPDSKKSFPNVESLVIKSNVFEIRIPNSLFPNVKWVQSERDRFKTGNCLVLDEGNIFCTLLNTFCKKEGEVIKIDDITAIKNGAFSGCESTNLTGAIDVYCGDDIEPDAFAGSAFAKQPFVNGVKMAGNIVIDIDKTSEEIIIPDYDYEKAIFIANTDLTMVKKLVVHRYKTARQVNYDTNFPEMLVLDTNDSLSGVEIRELAHMSS
;
A
#
# COMPACT_ATOMS: atom_id res chain seq x y z
N MET A 1 -13.15 6.59 -37.99
CA MET A 1 -13.85 6.37 -36.68
C MET A 1 -13.76 7.70 -35.96
N GLU A 2 -14.85 8.45 -35.93
CA GLU A 2 -14.92 9.71 -35.20
C GLU A 2 -14.74 9.40 -33.71
N ASN A 3 -13.80 10.09 -33.08
CA ASN A 3 -13.68 10.14 -31.62
C ASN A 3 -14.98 10.74 -31.09
N GLU A 4 -15.95 9.89 -30.73
CA GLU A 4 -17.10 10.34 -29.96
C GLU A 4 -16.56 10.92 -28.64
N LYS A 5 -16.65 12.24 -28.53
CA LYS A 5 -16.35 12.96 -27.30
C LYS A 5 -17.23 12.39 -26.19
N LEU A 6 -16.59 11.81 -25.17
CA LEU A 6 -17.27 11.46 -23.93
C LEU A 6 -17.84 12.79 -23.37
N TYR A 7 -19.14 12.88 -23.25
CA TYR A 7 -19.77 14.07 -22.67
C TYR A 7 -19.63 14.00 -21.14
N PRO A 8 -19.13 15.07 -20.50
CA PRO A 8 -19.12 15.13 -19.04
C PRO A 8 -20.54 15.09 -18.50
N LYS A 9 -20.83 14.22 -17.54
CA LYS A 9 -22.15 14.14 -16.91
C LYS A 9 -22.40 15.23 -15.89
N GLU A 10 -21.35 15.64 -15.18
CA GLU A 10 -21.42 16.68 -14.16
C GLU A 10 -20.14 17.51 -14.12
N LYS A 11 -20.31 18.82 -14.00
CA LYS A 11 -19.22 19.73 -13.63
C LYS A 11 -19.48 20.20 -12.21
N GLN A 12 -18.70 19.72 -11.25
CA GLN A 12 -18.81 20.11 -9.86
C GLN A 12 -17.52 20.82 -9.43
N LYS A 13 -17.62 22.11 -9.06
CA LYS A 13 -16.49 22.93 -8.59
C LYS A 13 -15.26 22.92 -9.51
N GLY A 14 -15.44 22.95 -10.84
CA GLY A 14 -14.31 22.90 -11.78
C GLY A 14 -13.76 21.49 -12.03
N VAL A 15 -14.45 20.46 -11.58
CA VAL A 15 -14.10 19.05 -11.81
C VAL A 15 -15.08 18.45 -12.82
N VAL A 16 -14.56 17.70 -13.78
CA VAL A 16 -15.35 17.00 -14.80
C VAL A 16 -14.99 15.52 -14.76
N PHE A 17 -16.00 14.69 -14.49
CA PHE A 17 -15.89 13.24 -14.54
C PHE A 17 -16.43 12.73 -15.86
N TYR A 18 -15.70 11.87 -16.54
CA TYR A 18 -16.09 11.23 -17.78
C TYR A 18 -16.53 9.81 -17.50
N PRO A 19 -17.84 9.51 -17.54
CA PRO A 19 -18.35 8.21 -17.23
C PRO A 19 -17.99 7.16 -18.29
N ASN A 20 -17.91 5.92 -17.88
CA ASN A 20 -17.76 4.78 -18.79
C ASN A 20 -19.01 4.71 -19.71
N LYS A 21 -18.79 4.65 -21.02
CA LYS A 21 -19.86 4.59 -22.03
C LYS A 21 -20.75 3.34 -21.88
N LEU A 22 -20.18 2.23 -21.46
CA LEU A 22 -20.92 0.97 -21.24
C LEU A 22 -21.85 1.09 -20.02
N ALA A 23 -21.39 1.67 -18.93
CA ALA A 23 -22.20 1.93 -17.74
C ALA A 23 -23.34 2.95 -18.03
N SER A 24 -23.11 3.92 -18.93
CA SER A 24 -24.10 4.94 -19.26
C SER A 24 -25.28 4.43 -20.10
N GLN A 25 -25.17 3.29 -20.77
CA GLN A 25 -26.26 2.68 -21.55
C GLN A 25 -27.22 1.87 -20.68
N ASP A 26 -26.79 1.38 -19.54
CA ASP A 26 -27.57 0.52 -18.61
C ASP A 26 -28.27 1.31 -17.49
N MET A 27 -28.16 2.62 -17.49
CA MET A 27 -28.62 3.50 -16.41
C MET A 27 -30.12 3.62 -16.22
N SER A 28 -30.92 2.98 -17.05
CA SER A 28 -32.40 2.99 -16.86
C SER A 28 -32.83 2.11 -15.67
N GLU A 29 -32.00 1.19 -15.19
CA GLU A 29 -32.36 0.21 -14.17
C GLU A 29 -31.49 0.24 -12.90
N ASN A 30 -30.29 0.86 -12.91
CA ASN A 30 -29.43 0.89 -11.71
C ASN A 30 -28.50 2.13 -11.69
N PRO A 31 -28.87 3.20 -10.97
CA PRO A 31 -28.05 4.41 -10.88
C PRO A 31 -26.75 4.26 -10.06
N GLU A 32 -26.52 3.10 -9.44
CA GLU A 32 -25.40 2.84 -8.52
C GLU A 32 -24.10 2.37 -9.21
N GLY A 33 -24.10 2.17 -10.53
CA GLY A 33 -22.98 1.55 -11.25
C GLY A 33 -22.32 2.43 -12.31
N ILE A 34 -22.08 3.72 -12.06
CA ILE A 34 -21.35 4.58 -13.00
C ILE A 34 -19.90 4.65 -12.60
N ASP A 35 -19.03 4.03 -13.41
CA ASP A 35 -17.59 4.22 -13.30
C ASP A 35 -17.16 5.49 -14.03
N ALA A 36 -16.34 6.31 -13.41
CA ALA A 36 -15.61 7.37 -14.09
C ALA A 36 -14.30 6.79 -14.67
N ILE A 37 -14.17 6.86 -15.99
CA ILE A 37 -12.98 6.38 -16.72
C ILE A 37 -11.95 7.48 -16.98
N ASP A 38 -12.32 8.72 -16.75
CA ASP A 38 -11.42 9.86 -16.86
C ASP A 38 -11.91 11.02 -15.98
N ILE A 39 -11.01 11.92 -15.65
CA ILE A 39 -11.27 13.10 -14.85
C ILE A 39 -10.48 14.28 -15.39
N ASP A 40 -11.07 15.47 -15.33
CA ASP A 40 -10.40 16.73 -15.59
C ASP A 40 -10.69 17.69 -14.46
N VAL A 41 -9.66 18.42 -14.00
CA VAL A 41 -9.72 19.28 -12.82
C VAL A 41 -9.06 20.61 -13.16
N ASP A 42 -9.80 21.71 -12.97
CA ASP A 42 -9.28 23.06 -13.18
C ASP A 42 -8.15 23.36 -12.15
N ASP A 43 -7.15 24.14 -12.56
CA ASP A 43 -5.94 24.43 -11.75
C ASP A 43 -6.24 25.14 -10.41
N GLU A 44 -7.38 25.79 -10.28
CA GLU A 44 -7.79 26.48 -9.05
C GLU A 44 -8.42 25.55 -8.01
N VAL A 45 -8.74 24.32 -8.39
CA VAL A 45 -9.44 23.36 -7.52
C VAL A 45 -8.50 22.80 -6.46
N LYS A 46 -8.85 22.95 -5.20
CA LYS A 46 -8.14 22.42 -4.03
C LYS A 46 -8.79 21.17 -3.45
N GLU A 47 -10.08 20.98 -3.68
CA GLU A 47 -10.85 19.86 -3.18
C GLU A 47 -11.58 19.18 -4.33
N VAL A 48 -11.41 17.87 -4.47
CA VAL A 48 -12.16 17.05 -5.43
C VAL A 48 -13.17 16.19 -4.66
N VAL A 49 -14.43 16.25 -5.12
CA VAL A 49 -15.51 15.39 -4.61
C VAL A 49 -15.70 14.23 -5.57
N ILE A 50 -15.35 13.02 -5.12
CA ILE A 50 -15.49 11.80 -5.91
C ILE A 50 -16.90 11.26 -5.69
N CYS A 51 -17.72 11.27 -6.77
CA CYS A 51 -19.12 10.89 -6.74
C CYS A 51 -19.38 9.52 -7.40
N TYR A 52 -18.39 8.94 -8.07
CA TYR A 52 -18.47 7.69 -8.81
C TYR A 52 -17.23 6.86 -8.55
N ASP A 53 -17.29 5.58 -8.82
CA ASP A 53 -16.10 4.73 -8.85
C ASP A 53 -15.08 5.31 -9.84
N LEU A 54 -13.84 5.52 -9.38
CA LEU A 54 -12.80 6.18 -10.16
C LEU A 54 -11.70 5.20 -10.54
N ILE A 55 -11.74 4.70 -11.78
CA ILE A 55 -10.89 3.62 -12.25
C ILE A 55 -9.99 4.12 -13.38
N MET A 56 -8.79 4.56 -13.03
CA MET A 56 -7.80 5.15 -13.93
C MET A 56 -6.37 4.72 -13.57
N PRO A 57 -6.07 3.41 -13.47
CA PRO A 57 -4.79 2.95 -12.93
C PRO A 57 -3.59 3.40 -13.76
N ASP A 58 -3.76 3.57 -15.08
CA ASP A 58 -2.71 3.94 -16.03
C ASP A 58 -2.70 5.41 -16.41
N SER A 59 -3.45 6.25 -15.71
CA SER A 59 -3.54 7.68 -16.01
C SER A 59 -2.18 8.35 -15.94
N LYS A 60 -1.88 9.16 -16.96
CA LYS A 60 -0.70 10.04 -16.99
C LYS A 60 -1.03 11.48 -16.58
N LYS A 61 -2.29 11.76 -16.24
CA LYS A 61 -2.71 13.05 -15.73
C LYS A 61 -2.18 13.29 -14.33
N SER A 62 -2.04 14.55 -13.97
CA SER A 62 -1.65 14.98 -12.63
C SER A 62 -2.34 16.29 -12.29
N PHE A 63 -2.94 16.37 -11.12
CA PHE A 63 -3.62 17.54 -10.59
C PHE A 63 -2.95 17.99 -9.27
N PRO A 64 -1.78 18.65 -9.35
CA PRO A 64 -0.95 18.96 -8.18
C PRO A 64 -1.55 20.02 -7.25
N ASN A 65 -2.57 20.76 -7.71
CA ASN A 65 -3.25 21.76 -6.89
C ASN A 65 -4.29 21.16 -5.95
N VAL A 66 -4.70 19.91 -6.15
CA VAL A 66 -5.65 19.21 -5.28
C VAL A 66 -4.99 18.83 -3.97
N GLU A 67 -5.56 19.29 -2.86
CA GLU A 67 -5.04 19.08 -1.49
C GLU A 67 -5.96 18.19 -0.65
N SER A 68 -7.23 17.99 -1.06
CA SER A 68 -8.18 17.14 -0.37
C SER A 68 -9.11 16.38 -1.31
N LEU A 69 -9.51 15.17 -0.87
CA LEU A 69 -10.52 14.36 -1.53
C LEU A 69 -11.70 14.14 -0.59
N VAL A 70 -12.91 14.26 -1.11
CA VAL A 70 -14.15 13.86 -0.43
C VAL A 70 -14.79 12.73 -1.22
N ILE A 71 -14.90 11.56 -0.59
CA ILE A 71 -15.44 10.35 -1.22
C ILE A 71 -16.90 10.20 -0.78
N LYS A 72 -17.80 10.19 -1.75
CA LYS A 72 -19.25 10.05 -1.52
C LYS A 72 -19.62 8.61 -1.18
N SER A 73 -20.78 8.46 -0.51
CA SER A 73 -21.24 7.17 0.02
C SER A 73 -21.56 6.09 -1.04
N ASN A 74 -21.73 6.49 -2.29
CA ASN A 74 -22.00 5.59 -3.43
C ASN A 74 -20.73 5.11 -4.15
N VAL A 75 -19.53 5.55 -3.72
CA VAL A 75 -18.25 5.11 -4.29
C VAL A 75 -17.81 3.80 -3.64
N PHE A 76 -17.57 2.79 -4.45
CA PHE A 76 -17.15 1.47 -3.99
C PHE A 76 -15.71 1.13 -4.38
N GLU A 77 -15.21 1.74 -5.47
CA GLU A 77 -13.87 1.45 -5.98
C GLU A 77 -13.14 2.71 -6.42
N ILE A 78 -11.86 2.83 -6.01
CA ILE A 78 -10.94 3.86 -6.49
C ILE A 78 -9.62 3.15 -6.85
N ARG A 79 -9.24 3.21 -8.13
CA ARG A 79 -7.95 2.74 -8.64
C ARG A 79 -7.29 3.86 -9.44
N ILE A 80 -6.37 4.56 -8.81
CA ILE A 80 -5.68 5.72 -9.40
C ILE A 80 -4.18 5.64 -9.06
N PRO A 81 -3.29 6.13 -9.95
CA PRO A 81 -1.88 6.25 -9.60
C PRO A 81 -1.66 7.37 -8.57
N ASN A 82 -0.62 7.27 -7.75
CA ASN A 82 -0.24 8.31 -6.78
C ASN A 82 -0.06 9.67 -7.43
N SER A 83 0.46 9.69 -8.66
CA SER A 83 0.73 10.91 -9.43
C SER A 83 -0.53 11.66 -9.88
N LEU A 84 -1.71 11.06 -9.82
CA LEU A 84 -2.95 11.74 -10.23
C LEU A 84 -3.25 12.93 -9.31
N PHE A 85 -3.11 12.74 -7.99
CA PHE A 85 -3.30 13.76 -6.97
C PHE A 85 -2.09 13.80 -6.01
N PRO A 86 -0.91 14.26 -6.48
CA PRO A 86 0.34 14.05 -5.76
C PRO A 86 0.47 14.83 -4.45
N ASN A 87 -0.35 15.84 -4.23
CA ASN A 87 -0.27 16.74 -3.07
C ASN A 87 -1.49 16.63 -2.13
N VAL A 88 -2.27 15.57 -2.23
CA VAL A 88 -3.39 15.36 -1.31
C VAL A 88 -2.87 15.13 0.11
N LYS A 89 -3.38 15.93 1.04
CA LYS A 89 -3.05 15.91 2.47
C LYS A 89 -4.11 15.19 3.28
N TRP A 90 -5.37 15.19 2.78
CA TRP A 90 -6.51 14.68 3.49
C TRP A 90 -7.53 14.02 2.60
N VAL A 91 -8.03 12.88 3.03
CA VAL A 91 -9.15 12.15 2.46
C VAL A 91 -10.27 12.13 3.48
N GLN A 92 -11.47 12.53 3.10
CA GLN A 92 -12.69 12.39 3.88
C GLN A 92 -13.63 11.44 3.18
N SER A 93 -14.10 10.41 3.86
CA SER A 93 -15.12 9.50 3.34
C SER A 93 -16.45 9.72 4.07
N GLU A 94 -17.55 9.68 3.32
CA GLU A 94 -18.92 9.72 3.86
C GLU A 94 -19.38 8.34 4.34
N ARG A 95 -18.62 7.28 4.05
CA ARG A 95 -18.95 5.89 4.39
C ARG A 95 -17.71 5.19 4.90
N ASP A 96 -17.90 4.15 5.71
CA ASP A 96 -16.79 3.37 6.31
C ASP A 96 -15.99 2.54 5.29
N ARG A 97 -16.37 2.55 4.00
CA ARG A 97 -15.63 1.82 2.97
C ARG A 97 -14.24 2.37 2.68
N PHE A 98 -14.03 3.66 2.91
CA PHE A 98 -12.69 4.25 2.86
C PHE A 98 -12.40 4.93 4.18
N LYS A 99 -11.19 4.73 4.71
CA LYS A 99 -10.79 5.43 5.95
C LYS A 99 -10.59 6.92 5.70
N THR A 100 -11.08 7.74 6.60
CA THR A 100 -10.73 9.16 6.65
C THR A 100 -9.31 9.31 7.20
N GLY A 101 -8.42 10.01 6.47
CA GLY A 101 -7.02 10.13 6.85
C GLY A 101 -6.16 10.83 5.81
N ASN A 102 -4.86 10.66 5.88
CA ASN A 102 -3.91 11.29 4.96
C ASN A 102 -3.39 10.36 3.85
N CYS A 103 -3.92 9.16 3.78
CA CYS A 103 -3.70 8.17 2.72
C CYS A 103 -5.05 7.65 2.22
N LEU A 104 -5.08 7.06 1.05
CA LEU A 104 -6.26 6.36 0.55
C LEU A 104 -6.20 4.91 1.02
N VAL A 105 -7.11 4.55 1.91
CA VAL A 105 -7.23 3.22 2.48
C VAL A 105 -8.64 2.71 2.26
N LEU A 106 -8.75 1.55 1.63
CA LEU A 106 -9.99 0.79 1.51
C LEU A 106 -10.23 0.01 2.80
N ASP A 107 -11.41 0.12 3.38
CA ASP A 107 -11.84 -0.63 4.57
C ASP A 107 -12.97 -1.60 4.18
N GLU A 108 -12.72 -2.88 4.30
CA GLU A 108 -13.69 -3.95 4.01
C GLU A 108 -14.21 -4.58 5.31
N GLY A 109 -14.70 -3.74 6.22
CA GLY A 109 -15.40 -4.17 7.43
C GLY A 109 -14.48 -4.41 8.64
N ASN A 110 -13.48 -3.58 8.85
CA ASN A 110 -12.52 -3.58 9.99
C ASN A 110 -11.61 -4.82 10.08
N ILE A 111 -11.69 -5.76 9.16
CA ILE A 111 -10.85 -6.96 9.12
C ILE A 111 -9.79 -6.83 8.02
N PHE A 112 -10.15 -6.19 6.90
CA PHE A 112 -9.27 -6.01 5.75
C PHE A 112 -9.16 -4.53 5.40
N CYS A 113 -8.03 -3.93 5.75
CA CYS A 113 -7.71 -2.55 5.43
C CYS A 113 -6.57 -2.51 4.44
N THR A 114 -6.87 -2.10 3.21
CA THR A 114 -5.91 -2.10 2.11
C THR A 114 -5.41 -0.70 1.83
N LEU A 115 -4.09 -0.47 1.93
CA LEU A 115 -3.46 0.77 1.49
C LEU A 115 -3.42 0.82 -0.04
N LEU A 116 -4.09 1.81 -0.61
CA LEU A 116 -4.16 2.01 -2.06
C LEU A 116 -3.21 3.10 -2.54
N ASN A 117 -2.99 4.19 -1.75
CA ASN A 117 -2.30 5.38 -2.24
C ASN A 117 -1.81 6.26 -1.08
N THR A 118 -0.56 6.71 -1.15
CA THR A 118 0.06 7.66 -0.20
C THR A 118 0.16 9.08 -0.75
N PHE A 119 -0.31 9.35 -1.97
CA PHE A 119 -0.34 10.68 -2.61
C PHE A 119 1.03 11.37 -2.70
N CYS A 120 2.09 10.62 -3.01
CA CYS A 120 3.45 11.15 -3.19
C CYS A 120 3.94 12.04 -2.03
N LYS A 121 3.70 11.60 -0.77
CA LYS A 121 4.13 12.36 0.42
C LYS A 121 5.56 12.85 0.30
N LYS A 122 5.77 14.14 0.59
CA LYS A 122 7.07 14.80 0.51
C LYS A 122 7.94 14.43 1.69
N GLU A 123 9.25 14.63 1.54
CA GLU A 123 10.22 14.41 2.61
C GLU A 123 9.76 15.08 3.92
N GLY A 124 9.79 14.32 5.02
CA GLY A 124 9.37 14.77 6.34
C GLY A 124 7.85 14.74 6.60
N GLU A 125 7.00 14.62 5.59
CA GLU A 125 5.57 14.43 5.82
C GLU A 125 5.28 13.07 6.45
N VAL A 126 4.32 13.03 7.37
CA VAL A 126 3.93 11.78 8.03
C VAL A 126 3.02 10.98 7.11
N ILE A 127 3.35 9.71 6.92
CA ILE A 127 2.48 8.71 6.32
C ILE A 127 1.78 8.01 7.49
N LYS A 128 0.55 8.41 7.77
CA LYS A 128 -0.21 7.84 8.87
C LYS A 128 -1.10 6.72 8.36
N ILE A 129 -0.80 5.50 8.78
CA ILE A 129 -1.58 4.30 8.47
C ILE A 129 -1.85 3.56 9.76
N ASP A 130 -3.10 3.17 9.96
CA ASP A 130 -3.52 2.40 11.13
C ASP A 130 -4.25 1.14 10.65
N ASP A 131 -3.92 0.00 11.25
CA ASP A 131 -4.57 -1.31 11.00
C ASP A 131 -4.53 -1.75 9.52
N ILE A 132 -3.42 -1.49 8.83
CA ILE A 132 -3.26 -1.92 7.44
C ILE A 132 -2.97 -3.41 7.39
N THR A 133 -3.80 -4.15 6.65
CA THR A 133 -3.67 -5.61 6.46
C THR A 133 -3.19 -5.99 5.05
N ALA A 134 -3.26 -5.07 4.08
CA ALA A 134 -2.75 -5.29 2.73
C ALA A 134 -2.22 -4.00 2.10
N ILE A 135 -1.28 -4.13 1.15
CA ILE A 135 -0.69 -2.99 0.43
C ILE A 135 -0.67 -3.28 -1.07
N LYS A 136 -1.29 -2.42 -1.86
CA LYS A 136 -1.39 -2.56 -3.33
C LYS A 136 -0.15 -2.08 -4.06
N ASN A 137 0.05 -2.61 -5.27
CA ASN A 137 1.10 -2.16 -6.18
C ASN A 137 1.05 -0.64 -6.37
N GLY A 138 2.22 -0.02 -6.29
CA GLY A 138 2.37 1.41 -6.45
C GLY A 138 1.82 2.27 -5.30
N ALA A 139 1.33 1.70 -4.20
CA ALA A 139 0.79 2.47 -3.07
C ALA A 139 1.75 3.52 -2.53
N PHE A 140 3.05 3.29 -2.61
CA PHE A 140 4.10 4.23 -2.22
C PHE A 140 4.81 4.90 -3.41
N SER A 141 4.38 4.66 -4.66
CA SER A 141 5.05 5.22 -5.83
C SER A 141 5.14 6.74 -5.78
N GLY A 142 6.34 7.28 -6.01
CA GLY A 142 6.60 8.72 -5.93
C GLY A 142 6.63 9.30 -4.51
N CYS A 143 6.46 8.48 -3.47
CA CYS A 143 6.56 8.93 -2.09
C CYS A 143 8.03 9.25 -1.73
N GLU A 144 8.28 10.47 -1.28
CA GLU A 144 9.61 10.97 -0.88
C GLU A 144 9.83 10.85 0.64
N SER A 145 8.79 10.58 1.41
CA SER A 145 8.87 10.39 2.85
C SER A 145 9.12 8.93 3.22
N THR A 146 9.90 8.73 4.29
CA THR A 146 10.04 7.47 5.03
C THR A 146 9.45 7.56 6.45
N ASN A 147 8.78 8.66 6.77
CA ASN A 147 8.18 8.89 8.10
C ASN A 147 6.82 8.18 8.21
N LEU A 148 6.87 6.87 8.45
CA LEU A 148 5.71 6.00 8.57
C LEU A 148 5.30 5.87 10.04
N THR A 149 4.03 6.08 10.33
CA THR A 149 3.44 5.92 11.67
C THR A 149 2.16 5.10 11.61
N GLY A 150 1.88 4.37 12.67
CA GLY A 150 0.74 3.46 12.77
C GLY A 150 1.15 2.00 12.67
N ALA A 151 0.19 1.11 12.87
CA ALA A 151 0.41 -0.33 12.83
C ALA A 151 0.15 -0.90 11.43
N ILE A 152 1.07 -1.75 10.99
CA ILE A 152 0.89 -2.58 9.80
C ILE A 152 0.71 -4.01 10.31
N ASP A 153 -0.52 -4.52 10.23
CA ASP A 153 -0.91 -5.85 10.71
C ASP A 153 -1.17 -6.79 9.52
N VAL A 154 -0.21 -6.87 8.63
CA VAL A 154 -0.23 -7.80 7.50
C VAL A 154 -0.06 -9.22 8.00
N TYR A 155 -0.93 -10.13 7.60
CA TYR A 155 -0.90 -11.51 8.06
C TYR A 155 0.29 -12.28 7.46
N CYS A 156 0.49 -12.15 6.15
CA CYS A 156 1.61 -12.77 5.42
C CYS A 156 2.14 -11.83 4.32
N GLY A 157 3.29 -12.18 3.74
CA GLY A 157 3.92 -11.40 2.68
C GLY A 157 3.08 -11.28 1.41
N ASP A 158 2.18 -12.23 1.14
CA ASP A 158 1.28 -12.22 -0.02
C ASP A 158 0.28 -11.05 0.01
N ASP A 159 -0.01 -10.50 1.18
CA ASP A 159 -0.87 -9.33 1.34
C ASP A 159 -0.18 -8.03 0.90
N ILE A 160 1.13 -8.09 0.61
CA ILE A 160 1.92 -6.96 0.09
C ILE A 160 2.26 -7.24 -1.37
N GLU A 161 1.65 -6.49 -2.28
CA GLU A 161 1.92 -6.67 -3.70
C GLU A 161 3.38 -6.29 -4.04
N PRO A 162 4.05 -6.99 -4.99
CA PRO A 162 5.51 -6.90 -5.21
C PRO A 162 6.04 -5.49 -5.48
N ASP A 163 5.26 -4.66 -6.20
CA ASP A 163 5.64 -3.30 -6.56
C ASP A 163 5.07 -2.23 -5.62
N ALA A 164 4.59 -2.61 -4.43
CA ALA A 164 3.98 -1.70 -3.46
C ALA A 164 4.88 -0.49 -3.14
N PHE A 165 6.18 -0.71 -2.99
CA PHE A 165 7.18 0.32 -2.65
C PHE A 165 7.99 0.82 -3.85
N ALA A 166 7.72 0.34 -5.07
CA ALA A 166 8.48 0.71 -6.26
C ALA A 166 8.47 2.24 -6.50
N GLY A 167 9.66 2.81 -6.74
CA GLY A 167 9.82 4.23 -7.00
C GLY A 167 9.73 5.15 -5.76
N SER A 168 9.56 4.59 -4.55
CA SER A 168 9.49 5.34 -3.28
C SER A 168 10.87 5.67 -2.69
N ALA A 169 10.90 6.54 -1.68
CA ALA A 169 12.07 6.78 -0.85
C ALA A 169 12.49 5.52 -0.06
N PHE A 170 11.53 4.70 0.36
CA PHE A 170 11.81 3.41 1.02
C PHE A 170 12.65 2.48 0.12
N ALA A 171 12.32 2.37 -1.17
CA ALA A 171 13.10 1.55 -2.10
C ALA A 171 14.50 2.12 -2.39
N LYS A 172 14.67 3.45 -2.26
CA LYS A 172 15.93 4.16 -2.54
C LYS A 172 16.87 4.26 -1.33
N GLN A 173 16.39 3.98 -0.11
CA GLN A 173 17.21 4.05 1.09
C GLN A 173 18.39 3.05 1.01
N PRO A 174 19.53 3.32 1.69
CA PRO A 174 20.62 2.36 1.77
C PRO A 174 20.18 1.11 2.56
N PHE A 175 20.87 0.00 2.31
CA PHE A 175 20.74 -1.16 3.17
C PHE A 175 21.35 -0.87 4.54
N VAL A 176 20.65 -1.27 5.59
CA VAL A 176 21.13 -1.24 6.97
C VAL A 176 21.08 -2.67 7.50
N ASN A 177 22.20 -3.22 7.95
CA ASN A 177 22.32 -4.61 8.35
C ASN A 177 21.83 -5.61 7.28
N GLY A 178 21.99 -5.25 6.01
CA GLY A 178 21.61 -6.07 4.86
C GLY A 178 20.13 -5.98 4.45
N VAL A 179 19.33 -5.07 5.04
CA VAL A 179 17.90 -4.93 4.70
C VAL A 179 17.50 -3.49 4.43
N LYS A 180 16.44 -3.30 3.65
CA LYS A 180 15.65 -2.08 3.58
C LYS A 180 14.30 -2.33 4.23
N MET A 181 13.86 -1.41 5.08
CA MET A 181 12.65 -1.55 5.86
C MET A 181 11.66 -0.42 5.60
N ALA A 182 10.37 -0.75 5.66
CA ALA A 182 9.28 0.22 5.77
C ALA A 182 8.43 -0.17 6.99
N GLY A 183 8.63 0.51 8.13
CA GLY A 183 8.11 0.03 9.39
C GLY A 183 8.68 -1.35 9.71
N ASN A 184 7.81 -2.32 9.96
CA ASN A 184 8.18 -3.72 10.20
C ASN A 184 8.24 -4.59 8.92
N ILE A 185 8.09 -3.99 7.73
CA ILE A 185 8.14 -4.72 6.46
C ILE A 185 9.57 -4.72 5.90
N VAL A 186 10.12 -5.89 5.61
CA VAL A 186 11.35 -6.08 4.84
C VAL A 186 11.02 -5.96 3.36
N ILE A 187 11.36 -4.82 2.75
CA ILE A 187 11.02 -4.51 1.35
C ILE A 187 12.10 -4.93 0.37
N ASP A 188 13.33 -5.09 0.82
CA ASP A 188 14.45 -5.52 0.00
C ASP A 188 15.60 -6.04 0.87
N ILE A 189 16.42 -6.93 0.32
CA ILE A 189 17.59 -7.49 0.96
C ILE A 189 18.84 -7.27 0.12
N ASP A 190 19.98 -7.07 0.75
CA ASP A 190 21.28 -7.03 0.09
C ASP A 190 21.76 -8.45 -0.20
N LYS A 191 21.57 -8.90 -1.44
CA LYS A 191 21.97 -10.23 -1.91
C LYS A 191 23.49 -10.46 -1.88
N THR A 192 24.29 -9.42 -1.63
CA THR A 192 25.74 -9.52 -1.48
C THR A 192 26.18 -9.68 -0.01
N SER A 193 25.27 -9.46 0.94
CA SER A 193 25.55 -9.63 2.35
C SER A 193 25.54 -11.10 2.76
N GLU A 194 26.60 -11.57 3.37
CA GLU A 194 26.66 -12.93 3.94
C GLU A 194 25.82 -13.07 5.19
N GLU A 195 25.67 -11.99 5.96
CA GLU A 195 24.86 -11.92 7.17
C GLU A 195 23.85 -10.79 7.08
N ILE A 196 22.61 -11.10 7.41
CA ILE A 196 21.50 -10.14 7.51
C ILE A 196 20.97 -10.16 8.93
N ILE A 197 20.74 -8.98 9.51
CA ILE A 197 20.20 -8.84 10.85
C ILE A 197 18.91 -8.03 10.76
N ILE A 198 17.77 -8.68 11.04
CA ILE A 198 16.48 -8.01 11.11
C ILE A 198 16.40 -7.23 12.42
N PRO A 199 16.11 -5.92 12.39
CA PRO A 199 15.92 -5.13 13.62
C PRO A 199 14.86 -5.75 14.54
N ASP A 200 15.05 -5.62 15.85
CA ASP A 200 14.02 -6.00 16.82
C ASP A 200 12.92 -4.93 16.87
N TYR A 201 11.68 -5.35 16.70
CA TYR A 201 10.49 -4.52 16.84
C TYR A 201 9.76 -4.91 18.13
N ASP A 202 9.52 -3.95 19.00
CA ASP A 202 9.02 -4.16 20.37
C ASP A 202 7.70 -4.94 20.46
N TYR A 203 6.87 -4.94 19.40
CA TYR A 203 5.52 -5.49 19.46
C TYR A 203 5.14 -6.41 18.32
N GLU A 204 5.88 -6.41 17.22
CA GLU A 204 5.42 -7.00 15.96
C GLU A 204 6.49 -7.91 15.35
N LYS A 205 6.03 -8.86 14.54
CA LYS A 205 6.91 -9.63 13.66
C LYS A 205 7.42 -8.74 12.53
N ALA A 206 8.65 -8.94 12.07
CA ALA A 206 9.03 -8.45 10.76
C ALA A 206 8.34 -9.30 9.67
N ILE A 207 7.87 -8.65 8.63
CA ILE A 207 7.14 -9.25 7.53
C ILE A 207 8.01 -9.18 6.29
N PHE A 208 8.31 -10.31 5.69
CA PHE A 208 8.99 -10.36 4.39
C PHE A 208 7.94 -10.31 3.29
N ILE A 209 8.20 -9.52 2.24
CA ILE A 209 7.39 -9.57 1.03
C ILE A 209 7.50 -10.99 0.45
N ALA A 210 6.38 -11.53 -0.04
CA ALA A 210 6.32 -12.88 -0.58
C ALA A 210 7.39 -13.14 -1.65
N ASN A 211 7.91 -14.35 -1.66
CA ASN A 211 8.98 -14.80 -2.55
C ASN A 211 10.31 -14.05 -2.38
N THR A 212 10.54 -13.42 -1.21
CA THR A 212 11.87 -12.87 -0.89
C THR A 212 12.90 -13.99 -0.94
N ASP A 213 13.92 -13.83 -1.80
CA ASP A 213 14.93 -14.86 -2.02
C ASP A 213 16.10 -14.69 -1.04
N LEU A 214 16.17 -15.57 -0.04
CA LEU A 214 17.23 -15.61 0.97
C LEU A 214 18.28 -16.71 0.71
N THR A 215 18.21 -17.43 -0.42
CA THR A 215 19.10 -18.58 -0.68
C THR A 215 20.57 -18.21 -0.73
N MET A 216 20.91 -16.95 -1.04
CA MET A 216 22.29 -16.45 -1.04
C MET A 216 22.76 -15.95 0.33
N VAL A 217 21.85 -15.89 1.32
CA VAL A 217 22.13 -15.40 2.67
C VAL A 217 22.69 -16.55 3.49
N LYS A 218 23.93 -16.42 3.93
CA LYS A 218 24.56 -17.45 4.78
C LYS A 218 23.98 -17.46 6.21
N LYS A 219 23.67 -16.27 6.72
CA LYS A 219 23.16 -16.14 8.08
C LYS A 219 22.10 -15.06 8.17
N LEU A 220 20.89 -15.44 8.58
CA LEU A 220 19.81 -14.51 8.92
C LEU A 220 19.60 -14.51 10.42
N VAL A 221 19.73 -13.35 11.06
CA VAL A 221 19.48 -13.16 12.49
C VAL A 221 18.14 -12.46 12.67
N VAL A 222 17.28 -13.04 13.48
CA VAL A 222 15.98 -12.48 13.88
C VAL A 222 15.84 -12.53 15.40
N HIS A 223 15.07 -11.61 15.97
CA HIS A 223 14.95 -11.48 17.43
C HIS A 223 13.61 -11.97 17.98
N ARG A 224 12.65 -12.29 17.11
CA ARG A 224 11.32 -12.75 17.52
C ARG A 224 10.96 -14.08 16.87
N TYR A 225 10.37 -14.96 17.67
CA TYR A 225 9.85 -16.24 17.18
C TYR A 225 8.86 -16.06 16.02
N LYS A 226 7.95 -15.08 16.12
CA LYS A 226 6.99 -14.79 15.05
C LYS A 226 7.68 -14.42 13.73
N THR A 227 8.79 -13.68 13.77
CA THR A 227 9.60 -13.36 12.59
C THR A 227 10.29 -14.60 12.04
N ALA A 228 10.90 -15.43 12.89
CA ALA A 228 11.52 -16.68 12.46
C ALA A 228 10.51 -17.59 11.74
N ARG A 229 9.31 -17.69 12.27
CA ARG A 229 8.21 -18.46 11.68
C ARG A 229 7.78 -17.89 10.31
N GLN A 230 7.74 -16.56 10.18
CA GLN A 230 7.37 -15.89 8.93
C GLN A 230 8.36 -16.20 7.79
N VAL A 231 9.66 -16.28 8.08
CA VAL A 231 10.69 -16.66 7.09
C VAL A 231 10.34 -17.95 6.37
N ASN A 232 9.80 -18.94 7.08
CA ASN A 232 9.45 -20.23 6.49
C ASN A 232 8.30 -20.18 5.47
N TYR A 233 7.41 -19.20 5.58
CA TYR A 233 6.21 -19.10 4.73
C TYR A 233 6.40 -18.18 3.53
N ASP A 234 7.15 -17.09 3.70
CA ASP A 234 7.17 -15.99 2.73
C ASP A 234 8.50 -15.86 1.98
N THR A 235 9.48 -16.72 2.29
CA THR A 235 10.83 -16.60 1.71
C THR A 235 11.38 -17.94 1.23
N ASN A 236 12.36 -17.88 0.30
CA ASN A 236 13.28 -18.99 0.09
C ASN A 236 14.30 -18.99 1.24
N PHE A 237 14.51 -20.13 1.88
CA PHE A 237 15.20 -20.23 3.17
C PHE A 237 16.70 -19.89 3.09
N PRO A 238 17.27 -19.19 4.09
CA PRO A 238 18.71 -18.93 4.18
C PRO A 238 19.48 -20.19 4.57
N GLU A 239 20.81 -20.20 4.40
CA GLU A 239 21.66 -21.31 4.85
C GLU A 239 21.56 -21.53 6.36
N MET A 240 21.49 -20.43 7.15
CA MET A 240 21.33 -20.47 8.60
C MET A 240 20.34 -19.40 9.07
N LEU A 241 19.33 -19.84 9.83
CA LEU A 241 18.44 -18.96 10.58
C LEU A 241 18.83 -18.96 12.06
N VAL A 242 19.13 -17.80 12.61
CA VAL A 242 19.47 -17.60 14.03
C VAL A 242 18.35 -16.81 14.71
N LEU A 243 17.75 -17.41 15.73
CA LEU A 243 16.84 -16.70 16.62
C LEU A 243 17.62 -16.22 17.85
N ASP A 244 18.00 -14.95 17.86
CA ASP A 244 18.68 -14.27 18.96
C ASP A 244 17.63 -13.57 19.85
N THR A 245 17.10 -14.29 20.83
CA THR A 245 16.00 -13.80 21.67
C THR A 245 16.24 -14.11 23.14
N ASN A 246 15.74 -13.21 23.98
CA ASN A 246 15.65 -13.42 25.42
C ASN A 246 14.29 -14.02 25.83
N ASP A 247 13.38 -14.25 24.89
CA ASP A 247 12.06 -14.82 25.18
C ASP A 247 12.19 -16.30 25.52
N SER A 248 11.42 -16.76 26.51
CA SER A 248 11.30 -18.18 26.82
C SER A 248 10.42 -18.86 25.78
N LEU A 249 11.01 -19.76 25.00
CA LEU A 249 10.28 -20.53 24.01
C LEU A 249 9.64 -21.76 24.64
N SER A 250 8.41 -22.07 24.27
CA SER A 250 7.75 -23.32 24.61
C SER A 250 8.35 -24.49 23.83
N GLY A 251 8.17 -25.72 24.36
CA GLY A 251 8.61 -26.91 23.65
C GLY A 251 7.92 -27.14 22.30
N VAL A 252 6.78 -26.52 22.06
CA VAL A 252 6.09 -26.52 20.74
C VAL A 252 6.84 -25.61 19.78
N GLU A 253 7.14 -24.37 20.16
CA GLU A 253 7.85 -23.40 19.34
C GLU A 253 9.24 -23.87 18.95
N ILE A 254 9.97 -24.52 19.89
CA ILE A 254 11.28 -25.12 19.61
C ILE A 254 11.16 -26.24 18.56
N ARG A 255 10.14 -27.08 18.63
CA ARG A 255 9.92 -28.13 17.64
C ARG A 255 9.54 -27.59 16.28
N GLU A 256 8.70 -26.53 16.22
CA GLU A 256 8.36 -25.88 14.97
C GLU A 256 9.61 -25.32 14.27
N LEU A 257 10.48 -24.59 14.99
CA LEU A 257 11.73 -24.09 14.44
C LEU A 257 12.66 -25.21 13.94
N ALA A 258 12.75 -26.33 14.67
CA ALA A 258 13.57 -27.47 14.26
C ALA A 258 13.07 -28.15 12.98
N HIS A 259 11.76 -28.13 12.72
CA HIS A 259 11.18 -28.65 11.47
C HIS A 259 11.32 -27.72 10.27
N MET A 260 11.58 -26.44 10.49
CA MET A 260 11.80 -25.45 9.41
C MET A 260 13.15 -25.66 8.70
N SER A 261 14.09 -26.36 9.31
CA SER A 261 15.45 -26.59 8.79
C SER A 261 15.66 -27.99 8.18
N SER A 262 14.61 -28.76 7.98
CA SER A 262 14.62 -30.10 7.40
C SER A 262 13.90 -30.15 6.05
#